data_33a9cb61864e0db76f22b1a005c42a80
#
_entry.id   33a9cb61864e0db76f22b1a005c42a80
#
_cell.length_a   1.000
_cell.length_b   1.000
_cell.length_c   1.000
_cell.angle_alpha   90.00
_cell.angle_beta   90.00
_cell.angle_gamma   90.00
#
_symmetry.space_group_name_H-M   'P 1'
#
loop_
_entity.id
_entity.type
_entity.pdbx_description
1 polymer ?
#
loop_
_entity_poly.entity_id
_entity_poly.type
_entity_poly.pdbx_seq_one_letter_code
_entity_poly.pdbx_strand_id
1 'polypeptide(L)'
;YETGKKMTALADKVADEGYDAVFLMGVGGTWDELMQLEYLMNKFGDRDLEVYLIHAAEWNAMGHKRMTEKSVVLTASESGTTPEVLEAVKKMKDMGVRVYAMTKPEGPIGQAVGAENCVAMASDHGSGGCEKGYYLADCFGLRLLNRRGCFPKFDKFIEQTKDIWKDMLDIRKRFEPRAEELA
;
A
#
# COMPACT_ATOMS: atom_id res chain seq x y z
N TYR A 1 -0.35 -12.12 -7.98
CA TYR A 1 -1.74 -12.51 -7.64
C TYR A 1 -1.88 -12.96 -6.19
N GLU A 2 -1.05 -13.89 -5.70
CA GLU A 2 -1.16 -14.39 -4.31
C GLU A 2 -0.88 -13.29 -3.26
N THR A 3 0.08 -12.41 -3.52
CA THR A 3 0.33 -11.25 -2.64
C THR A 3 -0.85 -10.27 -2.62
N GLY A 4 -1.50 -10.07 -3.77
CA GLY A 4 -2.72 -9.26 -3.86
C GLY A 4 -3.87 -9.84 -3.03
N LYS A 5 -4.06 -11.17 -3.03
CA LYS A 5 -5.04 -11.84 -2.16
C LYS A 5 -4.76 -11.59 -0.68
N LYS A 6 -3.48 -11.64 -0.27
CA LYS A 6 -3.09 -11.33 1.12
C LYS A 6 -3.44 -9.88 1.48
N MET A 7 -3.14 -8.91 0.59
CA MET A 7 -3.52 -7.51 0.82
C MET A 7 -5.04 -7.32 0.89
N THR A 8 -5.79 -8.01 0.03
CA THR A 8 -7.26 -8.01 0.07
C THR A 8 -7.79 -8.55 1.40
N ALA A 9 -7.20 -9.64 1.91
CA ALA A 9 -7.59 -10.21 3.21
C ALA A 9 -7.28 -9.25 4.39
N LEU A 10 -6.16 -8.52 4.34
CA LEU A 10 -5.87 -7.48 5.33
C LEU A 10 -6.89 -6.34 5.27
N ALA A 11 -7.29 -5.91 4.08
CA ALA A 11 -8.34 -4.91 3.92
C ALA A 11 -9.70 -5.39 4.43
N ASP A 12 -10.06 -6.67 4.21
CA ASP A 12 -11.26 -7.27 4.77
C ASP A 12 -11.25 -7.25 6.32
N LYS A 13 -10.13 -7.64 6.93
CA LYS A 13 -9.94 -7.56 8.37
C LYS A 13 -10.14 -6.14 8.89
N VAL A 14 -9.54 -5.14 8.24
CA VAL A 14 -9.71 -3.72 8.57
C VAL A 14 -11.18 -3.30 8.50
N ALA A 15 -11.87 -3.69 7.43
CA ALA A 15 -13.29 -3.35 7.24
C ALA A 15 -14.20 -4.00 8.29
N ASP A 16 -13.91 -5.25 8.70
CA ASP A 16 -14.67 -5.96 9.74
C ASP A 16 -14.47 -5.35 11.13
N GLU A 17 -13.25 -4.89 11.44
CA GLU A 17 -12.92 -4.24 12.71
C GLU A 17 -13.41 -2.77 12.78
N GLY A 18 -13.73 -2.16 11.63
CA GLY A 18 -14.10 -0.74 11.51
C GLY A 18 -12.91 0.20 11.65
N TYR A 19 -13.01 1.40 11.09
CA TYR A 19 -11.98 2.46 11.14
C TYR A 19 -12.60 3.83 10.93
N ASP A 20 -11.94 4.88 11.44
CA ASP A 20 -12.35 6.29 11.28
C ASP A 20 -11.60 7.01 10.17
N ALA A 21 -10.33 6.68 9.95
CA ALA A 21 -9.51 7.27 8.91
C ALA A 21 -8.46 6.27 8.38
N VAL A 22 -8.05 6.46 7.14
CA VAL A 22 -6.96 5.72 6.49
C VAL A 22 -5.79 6.66 6.29
N PHE A 23 -4.62 6.27 6.78
CA PHE A 23 -3.37 6.97 6.54
C PHE A 23 -2.47 6.14 5.63
N LEU A 24 -1.98 6.75 4.59
CA LEU A 24 -1.04 6.17 3.64
C LEU A 24 0.33 6.78 3.92
N MET A 25 1.31 5.98 4.32
CA MET A 25 2.60 6.49 4.79
C MET A 25 3.78 5.88 4.06
N GLY A 26 4.69 6.70 3.58
CA GLY A 26 5.92 6.27 2.92
C GLY A 26 7.02 7.32 2.96
N VAL A 27 8.13 7.03 2.27
CA VAL A 27 9.26 7.93 2.04
C VAL A 27 9.77 7.74 0.62
N GLY A 28 10.01 8.83 -0.12
CA GLY A 28 10.51 8.76 -1.50
C GLY A 28 9.58 7.95 -2.42
N GLY A 29 10.11 7.03 -3.20
CA GLY A 29 9.33 6.27 -4.19
C GLY A 29 8.13 5.52 -3.60
N THR A 30 8.22 5.01 -2.39
CA THR A 30 7.07 4.34 -1.74
C THR A 30 5.98 5.33 -1.31
N TRP A 31 6.32 6.58 -1.04
CA TRP A 31 5.34 7.64 -0.84
C TRP A 31 4.63 7.98 -2.16
N ASP A 32 5.39 8.07 -3.27
CA ASP A 32 4.84 8.31 -4.61
C ASP A 32 3.86 7.19 -5.04
N GLU A 33 4.17 5.93 -4.72
CA GLU A 33 3.29 4.78 -4.99
C GLU A 33 1.93 4.91 -4.26
N LEU A 34 1.93 5.42 -3.05
CA LEU A 34 0.72 5.60 -2.25
C LEU A 34 -0.12 6.83 -2.67
N MET A 35 0.49 7.80 -3.35
CA MET A 35 -0.19 9.00 -3.85
C MET A 35 -1.33 8.66 -4.83
N GLN A 36 -1.11 7.69 -5.72
CA GLN A 36 -2.17 7.20 -6.62
C GLN A 36 -3.34 6.63 -5.83
N LEU A 37 -3.07 5.83 -4.80
CA LEU A 37 -4.13 5.25 -3.99
C LEU A 37 -4.92 6.32 -3.23
N GLU A 38 -4.25 7.31 -2.65
CA GLU A 38 -4.92 8.44 -2.01
C GLU A 38 -5.90 9.12 -2.96
N TYR A 39 -5.45 9.43 -4.18
CA TYR A 39 -6.31 10.02 -5.21
C TYR A 39 -7.54 9.15 -5.51
N LEU A 40 -7.34 7.85 -5.70
CA LEU A 40 -8.44 6.92 -5.99
C LEU A 40 -9.43 6.83 -4.83
N MET A 41 -8.94 6.74 -3.60
CA MET A 41 -9.78 6.66 -2.42
C MET A 41 -10.58 7.95 -2.18
N ASN A 42 -9.97 9.11 -2.37
CA ASN A 42 -10.66 10.40 -2.28
C ASN A 42 -11.67 10.62 -3.41
N LYS A 43 -11.39 10.10 -4.62
CA LYS A 43 -12.27 10.25 -5.78
C LYS A 43 -13.50 9.34 -5.71
N PHE A 44 -13.36 8.13 -5.24
CA PHE A 44 -14.42 7.11 -5.25
C PHE A 44 -15.04 6.86 -3.88
N GLY A 45 -14.40 7.32 -2.80
CA GLY A 45 -14.89 7.17 -1.44
C GLY A 45 -16.17 7.98 -1.19
N ASP A 46 -16.90 7.58 -0.15
CA ASP A 46 -18.02 8.37 0.36
C ASP A 46 -17.52 9.57 1.18
N ARG A 47 -18.47 10.43 1.59
CA ARG A 47 -18.15 11.67 2.32
C ARG A 47 -17.58 11.44 3.72
N ASP A 48 -17.81 10.26 4.27
CA ASP A 48 -17.39 9.92 5.64
C ASP A 48 -16.03 9.23 5.66
N LEU A 49 -15.45 8.92 4.49
CA LEU A 49 -14.13 8.36 4.37
C LEU A 49 -13.07 9.45 4.42
N GLU A 50 -12.26 9.46 5.47
CA GLU A 50 -11.09 10.32 5.59
C GLU A 50 -9.83 9.56 5.16
N VAL A 51 -9.10 10.10 4.16
CA VAL A 51 -7.84 9.52 3.66
C VAL A 51 -6.76 10.59 3.66
N TYR A 52 -5.61 10.25 4.22
CA TYR A 52 -4.47 11.15 4.35
C TYR A 52 -3.20 10.49 3.84
N LEU A 53 -2.51 11.15 2.92
CA LEU A 53 -1.15 10.79 2.52
C LEU A 53 -0.16 11.56 3.37
N ILE A 54 0.70 10.85 4.10
CA ILE A 54 1.67 11.43 5.04
C ILE A 54 3.09 10.97 4.73
N HIS A 55 4.05 11.86 4.89
CA HIS A 55 5.47 11.51 4.83
C HIS A 55 5.95 11.11 6.23
N ALA A 56 6.64 9.96 6.34
CA ALA A 56 7.01 9.42 7.66
C ALA A 56 7.86 10.39 8.50
N ALA A 57 8.83 11.09 7.89
CA ALA A 57 9.66 12.06 8.62
C ALA A 57 8.85 13.26 9.12
N GLU A 58 7.91 13.77 8.31
CA GLU A 58 7.01 14.86 8.72
C GLU A 58 6.12 14.41 9.89
N TRP A 59 5.54 13.22 9.78
CA TRP A 59 4.72 12.69 10.86
C TRP A 59 5.52 12.49 12.16
N ASN A 60 6.77 12.02 12.07
CA ASN A 60 7.65 11.87 13.25
C ASN A 60 7.89 13.19 13.98
N ALA A 61 7.95 14.30 13.23
CA ALA A 61 8.18 15.64 13.78
C ALA A 61 6.91 16.29 14.35
N MET A 62 5.75 16.12 13.70
CA MET A 62 4.55 16.90 13.99
C MET A 62 3.34 16.07 14.39
N GLY A 63 3.36 14.75 14.16
CA GLY A 63 2.17 13.91 14.31
C GLY A 63 1.05 14.28 13.32
N HIS A 64 -0.16 13.81 13.57
CA HIS A 64 -1.34 14.21 12.82
C HIS A 64 -2.58 14.25 13.72
N LYS A 65 -3.24 15.41 13.82
CA LYS A 65 -4.35 15.66 14.75
C LYS A 65 -5.58 14.77 14.58
N ARG A 66 -5.74 14.17 13.38
CA ARG A 66 -6.86 13.27 13.05
C ARG A 66 -6.52 11.79 13.27
N MET A 67 -5.25 11.48 13.61
CA MET A 67 -4.86 10.10 13.89
C MET A 67 -5.28 9.70 15.29
N THR A 68 -6.04 8.62 15.39
CA THR A 68 -6.56 8.05 16.63
C THR A 68 -6.26 6.55 16.70
N GLU A 69 -6.54 5.90 17.81
CA GLU A 69 -6.47 4.45 17.97
C GLU A 69 -7.40 3.67 17.02
N LYS A 70 -8.44 4.34 16.47
CA LYS A 70 -9.35 3.76 15.46
C LYS A 70 -8.83 3.92 14.04
N SER A 71 -7.79 4.71 13.85
CA SER A 71 -7.21 4.92 12.53
C SER A 71 -6.44 3.69 12.05
N VAL A 72 -6.30 3.57 10.74
CA VAL A 72 -5.54 2.54 10.06
C VAL A 72 -4.45 3.17 9.23
N VAL A 73 -3.25 2.63 9.33
CA VAL A 73 -2.11 3.05 8.51
C VAL A 73 -1.70 1.93 7.57
N LEU A 74 -1.62 2.22 6.27
CA LEU A 74 -0.89 1.42 5.31
C LEU A 74 0.45 2.09 5.05
N THR A 75 1.53 1.42 5.40
CA THR A 75 2.89 1.92 5.12
C THR A 75 3.60 1.08 4.08
N ALA A 76 4.59 1.66 3.41
CA ALA A 76 5.40 0.97 2.41
C ALA A 76 6.90 1.21 2.64
N SER A 77 7.69 0.14 2.52
CA SER A 77 9.15 0.20 2.53
C SER A 77 9.72 -1.04 1.87
N GLU A 78 10.28 -0.90 0.67
CA GLU A 78 10.82 -2.04 -0.08
C GLU A 78 12.01 -2.68 0.66
N SER A 79 12.91 -1.86 1.21
CA SER A 79 14.06 -2.36 1.99
C SER A 79 13.66 -2.99 3.31
N GLY A 80 12.56 -2.54 3.91
CA GLY A 80 12.13 -2.92 5.25
C GLY A 80 12.96 -2.31 6.38
N THR A 81 13.83 -1.34 6.06
CA THR A 81 14.82 -0.77 7.01
C THR A 81 14.78 0.75 7.09
N THR A 82 13.92 1.43 6.34
CA THR A 82 13.82 2.91 6.30
C THR A 82 13.63 3.48 7.72
N PRO A 83 14.60 4.24 8.25
CA PRO A 83 14.59 4.63 9.67
C PRO A 83 13.35 5.45 10.06
N GLU A 84 12.94 6.39 9.22
CA GLU A 84 11.80 7.27 9.45
C GLU A 84 10.49 6.46 9.52
N VAL A 85 10.33 5.46 8.67
CA VAL A 85 9.17 4.57 8.69
C VAL A 85 9.18 3.69 9.94
N LEU A 86 10.34 3.14 10.31
CA LEU A 86 10.47 2.30 11.50
C LEU A 86 10.13 3.08 12.78
N GLU A 87 10.63 4.32 12.89
CA GLU A 87 10.34 5.21 14.03
C GLU A 87 8.84 5.52 14.09
N ALA A 88 8.24 5.92 12.96
CA ALA A 88 6.82 6.23 12.88
C ALA A 88 5.95 5.02 13.25
N VAL A 89 6.25 3.84 12.73
CA VAL A 89 5.54 2.59 13.05
C VAL A 89 5.55 2.31 14.56
N LYS A 90 6.70 2.43 15.22
CA LYS A 90 6.80 2.22 16.66
C LYS A 90 5.92 3.18 17.43
N LYS A 91 6.04 4.49 17.15
CA LYS A 91 5.23 5.54 17.81
C LYS A 91 3.72 5.32 17.60
N MET A 92 3.31 4.98 16.36
CA MET A 92 1.91 4.71 16.05
C MET A 92 1.36 3.50 16.81
N LYS A 93 2.15 2.43 16.91
CA LYS A 93 1.76 1.26 17.71
C LYS A 93 1.65 1.57 19.20
N ASP A 94 2.54 2.38 19.75
CA ASP A 94 2.45 2.84 21.15
C ASP A 94 1.18 3.68 21.40
N MET A 95 0.66 4.34 20.37
CA MET A 95 -0.62 5.05 20.38
C MET A 95 -1.84 4.13 20.18
N GLY A 96 -1.65 2.84 19.98
CA GLY A 96 -2.73 1.89 19.68
C GLY A 96 -3.21 1.90 18.22
N VAL A 97 -2.54 2.63 17.33
CA VAL A 97 -2.89 2.70 15.90
C VAL A 97 -2.57 1.38 15.20
N ARG A 98 -3.49 0.91 14.37
CA ARG A 98 -3.31 -0.31 13.58
C ARG A 98 -2.48 -0.01 12.33
N VAL A 99 -1.33 -0.70 12.21
CA VAL A 99 -0.41 -0.51 11.09
C VAL A 99 -0.33 -1.79 10.27
N TYR A 100 -0.48 -1.65 8.96
CA TYR A 100 -0.28 -2.66 7.94
C TYR A 100 0.84 -2.21 7.02
N ALA A 101 1.62 -3.16 6.48
CA ALA A 101 2.81 -2.78 5.71
C ALA A 101 2.99 -3.58 4.42
N MET A 102 3.34 -2.86 3.38
CA MET A 102 3.95 -3.42 2.17
C MET A 102 5.46 -3.41 2.38
N THR A 103 6.01 -4.50 2.92
CA THR A 103 7.44 -4.60 3.29
C THR A 103 7.87 -6.04 3.48
N LYS A 104 9.16 -6.26 3.66
CA LYS A 104 9.71 -7.58 4.04
C LYS A 104 9.29 -7.94 5.46
N PRO A 105 8.54 -9.04 5.69
CA PRO A 105 8.09 -9.43 7.03
C PRO A 105 9.25 -9.68 8.02
N GLU A 106 10.39 -10.15 7.52
CA GLU A 106 11.61 -10.44 8.30
C GLU A 106 12.44 -9.19 8.61
N GLY A 107 12.17 -8.07 7.93
CA GLY A 107 12.87 -6.81 8.14
C GLY A 107 12.45 -6.11 9.43
N PRO A 108 13.24 -5.11 9.91
CA PRO A 108 12.91 -4.36 11.14
C PRO A 108 11.51 -3.75 11.16
N ILE A 109 11.06 -3.19 10.03
CA ILE A 109 9.71 -2.62 9.90
C ILE A 109 8.66 -3.73 9.98
N GLY A 110 8.86 -4.85 9.27
CA GLY A 110 7.95 -5.98 9.29
C GLY A 110 7.82 -6.60 10.68
N GLN A 111 8.91 -6.74 11.41
CA GLN A 111 8.90 -7.18 12.80
C GLN A 111 8.17 -6.21 13.73
N ALA A 112 8.36 -4.89 13.54
CA ALA A 112 7.66 -3.88 14.33
C ALA A 112 6.15 -3.86 14.05
N VAL A 113 5.73 -4.07 12.80
CA VAL A 113 4.30 -4.14 12.40
C VAL A 113 3.66 -5.45 12.85
N GLY A 114 4.38 -6.55 12.77
CA GLY A 114 3.91 -7.93 12.91
C GLY A 114 3.81 -8.59 11.52
N ALA A 115 4.47 -9.74 11.36
CA ALA A 115 4.60 -10.42 10.06
C ALA A 115 3.25 -10.74 9.40
N GLU A 116 2.22 -11.02 10.22
CA GLU A 116 0.85 -11.30 9.79
C GLU A 116 0.15 -10.09 9.16
N ASN A 117 0.61 -8.88 9.46
CA ASN A 117 0.09 -7.63 8.93
C ASN A 117 0.95 -7.07 7.78
N CYS A 118 1.87 -7.89 7.26
CA CYS A 118 2.80 -7.50 6.21
C CYS A 118 2.61 -8.30 4.93
N VAL A 119 2.82 -7.64 3.79
CA VAL A 119 2.92 -8.28 2.47
C VAL A 119 4.19 -7.80 1.78
N ALA A 120 5.03 -8.74 1.32
CA ALA A 120 6.29 -8.41 0.69
C ALA A 120 6.09 -7.71 -0.67
N MET A 121 6.72 -6.54 -0.83
CA MET A 121 6.76 -5.81 -2.10
C MET A 121 7.77 -6.39 -3.07
N ALA A 122 8.96 -6.79 -2.58
CA ALA A 122 10.05 -7.22 -3.43
C ALA A 122 9.65 -8.36 -4.38
N SER A 123 10.05 -8.23 -5.64
CA SER A 123 10.03 -9.34 -6.60
C SER A 123 11.35 -10.10 -6.50
N ASP A 124 11.30 -11.41 -6.65
CA ASP A 124 12.48 -12.28 -6.67
C ASP A 124 13.42 -11.98 -7.87
N HIS A 125 13.04 -11.10 -8.77
CA HIS A 125 13.70 -10.83 -10.05
C HIS A 125 14.23 -9.40 -10.22
N GLY A 126 14.34 -8.60 -9.15
CA GLY A 126 15.06 -7.31 -9.15
C GLY A 126 14.49 -6.18 -10.00
N SER A 127 13.43 -6.40 -10.74
CA SER A 127 12.72 -5.38 -11.53
C SER A 127 11.22 -5.50 -11.29
N GLY A 128 10.56 -4.38 -10.99
CA GLY A 128 9.10 -4.34 -10.80
C GLY A 128 8.66 -4.11 -9.34
N GLY A 129 9.52 -3.55 -8.51
CA GLY A 129 9.16 -3.16 -7.14
C GLY A 129 8.03 -2.13 -7.13
N CYS A 130 8.14 -1.10 -7.97
CA CYS A 130 7.14 -0.02 -8.05
C CYS A 130 5.79 -0.53 -8.54
N GLU A 131 5.74 -1.28 -9.64
CA GLU A 131 4.49 -1.81 -10.18
C GLU A 131 3.79 -2.73 -9.19
N LYS A 132 4.57 -3.51 -8.44
CA LYS A 132 4.02 -4.35 -7.38
C LYS A 132 3.51 -3.52 -6.21
N GLY A 133 4.18 -2.42 -5.86
CA GLY A 133 3.76 -1.46 -4.85
C GLY A 133 2.39 -0.87 -5.19
N TYR A 134 2.22 -0.32 -6.38
CA TYR A 134 0.92 0.17 -6.86
C TYR A 134 -0.17 -0.91 -6.80
N TYR A 135 0.11 -2.10 -7.33
CA TYR A 135 -0.85 -3.20 -7.32
C TYR A 135 -1.29 -3.60 -5.90
N LEU A 136 -0.35 -3.73 -4.97
CA LEU A 136 -0.66 -4.11 -3.60
C LEU A 136 -1.44 -3.01 -2.87
N ALA A 137 -1.05 -1.74 -3.06
CA ALA A 137 -1.76 -0.59 -2.52
C ALA A 137 -3.21 -0.56 -3.02
N ASP A 138 -3.41 -0.74 -4.34
CA ASP A 138 -4.74 -0.80 -4.95
C ASP A 138 -5.56 -1.98 -4.44
N CYS A 139 -4.98 -3.16 -4.27
CA CYS A 139 -5.68 -4.31 -3.66
C CYS A 139 -6.22 -3.98 -2.27
N PHE A 140 -5.46 -3.24 -1.46
CA PHE A 140 -5.90 -2.82 -0.13
C PHE A 140 -6.98 -1.74 -0.19
N GLY A 141 -6.68 -0.60 -0.81
CA GLY A 141 -7.57 0.56 -0.77
C GLY A 141 -8.85 0.38 -1.57
N LEU A 142 -8.77 -0.20 -2.78
CA LEU A 142 -9.98 -0.48 -3.58
C LEU A 142 -10.86 -1.55 -2.93
N ARG A 143 -10.28 -2.48 -2.14
CA ARG A 143 -11.07 -3.41 -1.34
C ARG A 143 -11.80 -2.71 -0.20
N LEU A 144 -11.16 -1.78 0.50
CA LEU A 144 -11.83 -0.95 1.50
C LEU A 144 -13.00 -0.17 0.88
N LEU A 145 -12.80 0.45 -0.28
CA LEU A 145 -13.87 1.12 -1.03
C LEU A 145 -14.99 0.16 -1.43
N ASN A 146 -14.65 -1.05 -1.86
CA ASN A 146 -15.63 -2.09 -2.20
C ASN A 146 -16.49 -2.47 -0.99
N ARG A 147 -15.86 -2.68 0.18
CA ARG A 147 -16.56 -2.99 1.45
C ARG A 147 -17.49 -1.86 1.91
N ARG A 148 -17.20 -0.64 1.53
CA ARG A 148 -18.06 0.55 1.74
C ARG A 148 -19.12 0.72 0.67
N GLY A 149 -19.19 -0.15 -0.35
CA GLY A 149 -20.10 -0.03 -1.49
C GLY A 149 -19.68 1.02 -2.54
N CYS A 150 -18.53 1.66 -2.37
CA CYS A 150 -18.05 2.75 -3.24
C CYS A 150 -17.34 2.26 -4.51
N PHE A 151 -16.85 1.01 -4.53
CA PHE A 151 -16.15 0.42 -5.67
C PHE A 151 -16.68 -0.98 -6.02
N PRO A 152 -17.87 -1.10 -6.64
CA PRO A 152 -18.51 -2.41 -6.92
C PRO A 152 -17.77 -3.25 -7.97
N LYS A 153 -16.80 -2.67 -8.70
CA LYS A 153 -16.03 -3.36 -9.74
C LYS A 153 -14.75 -4.04 -9.22
N PHE A 154 -14.59 -4.19 -7.92
CA PHE A 154 -13.36 -4.76 -7.33
C PHE A 154 -13.04 -6.17 -7.86
N ASP A 155 -14.01 -7.05 -7.94
CA ASP A 155 -13.78 -8.42 -8.43
C ASP A 155 -13.32 -8.43 -9.91
N LYS A 156 -13.88 -7.52 -10.72
CA LYS A 156 -13.43 -7.34 -12.11
C LYS A 156 -12.00 -6.80 -12.17
N PHE A 157 -11.63 -5.86 -11.30
CA PHE A 157 -10.25 -5.37 -11.18
C PHE A 157 -9.28 -6.53 -10.87
N ILE A 158 -9.58 -7.34 -9.86
CA ILE A 158 -8.74 -8.51 -9.51
C ILE A 158 -8.66 -9.50 -10.67
N GLU A 159 -9.74 -9.76 -11.38
CA GLU A 159 -9.73 -10.67 -12.53
C GLU A 159 -8.86 -10.16 -13.66
N GLN A 160 -8.95 -8.88 -14.00
CA GLN A 160 -8.16 -8.25 -15.04
C GLN A 160 -6.65 -8.17 -14.70
N THR A 161 -6.29 -8.12 -13.41
CA THR A 161 -4.89 -8.07 -12.99
C THR A 161 -4.19 -9.42 -12.96
N LYS A 162 -4.90 -10.54 -13.13
CA LYS A 162 -4.28 -11.89 -13.16
C LYS A 162 -3.22 -12.03 -14.25
N ASP A 163 -3.45 -11.46 -15.41
CA ASP A 163 -2.61 -11.59 -16.60
C ASP A 163 -1.79 -10.33 -16.89
N ILE A 164 -1.88 -9.30 -16.05
CA ILE A 164 -1.21 -8.00 -16.29
C ILE A 164 0.30 -8.14 -16.51
N TRP A 165 0.94 -9.13 -15.88
CA TRP A 165 2.37 -9.39 -16.07
C TRP A 165 2.70 -9.92 -17.45
N LYS A 166 1.81 -10.67 -18.07
CA LYS A 166 1.96 -11.12 -19.49
C LYS A 166 1.89 -9.92 -20.41
N ASP A 167 0.91 -9.03 -20.18
CA ASP A 167 0.75 -7.82 -20.98
C ASP A 167 1.97 -6.90 -20.83
N MET A 168 2.49 -6.72 -19.62
CA MET A 168 3.69 -5.94 -19.35
C MET A 168 4.94 -6.54 -20.04
N LEU A 169 5.12 -7.86 -19.98
CA LEU A 169 6.22 -8.55 -20.68
C LEU A 169 6.09 -8.44 -22.18
N ASP A 170 4.91 -8.51 -22.74
CA ASP A 170 4.67 -8.34 -24.17
C ASP A 170 4.92 -6.90 -24.62
N ILE A 171 4.51 -5.92 -23.82
CA ILE A 171 4.85 -4.51 -24.04
C ILE A 171 6.37 -4.34 -24.04
N ARG A 172 7.06 -4.85 -23.02
CA ARG A 172 8.52 -4.78 -22.92
C ARG A 172 9.19 -5.35 -24.17
N LYS A 173 8.87 -6.57 -24.59
CA LYS A 173 9.43 -7.21 -25.78
C LYS A 173 9.23 -6.39 -27.06
N ARG A 174 8.11 -5.67 -27.16
CA ARG A 174 7.82 -4.82 -28.32
C ARG A 174 8.62 -3.53 -28.35
N PHE A 175 8.96 -2.96 -27.20
CA PHE A 175 9.62 -1.65 -27.10
C PHE A 175 11.11 -1.74 -26.81
N GLU A 176 11.62 -2.85 -26.24
CA GLU A 176 13.02 -3.05 -25.90
C GLU A 176 13.96 -2.84 -27.11
N PRO A 177 13.71 -3.38 -28.33
CA PRO A 177 14.57 -3.11 -29.48
C PRO A 177 14.64 -1.63 -29.84
N ARG A 178 13.53 -0.89 -29.68
CA ARG A 178 13.50 0.54 -29.96
C ARG A 178 14.22 1.36 -28.89
N ALA A 179 14.21 0.91 -27.64
CA ALA A 179 14.97 1.55 -26.57
C ALA A 179 16.47 1.39 -26.79
N GLU A 180 16.91 0.21 -27.29
CA GLU A 180 18.31 -0.06 -27.65
C GLU A 180 18.79 0.80 -28.82
N GLU A 181 17.92 1.10 -29.80
CA GLU A 181 18.24 2.02 -30.90
C GLU A 181 18.44 3.48 -30.46
N LEU A 182 17.87 3.86 -29.31
CA LEU A 182 17.91 5.24 -28.78
C LEU A 182 18.98 5.45 -27.71
N ALA A 183 19.63 4.38 -27.23
CA ALA A 183 20.67 4.42 -26.21
C ALA A 183 22.05 4.59 -26.84
#